data_d94f47a1aef6e66d0cb6277bea47b88b
#
_entry.id   d94f47a1aef6e66d0cb6277bea47b88b
#
_cell.length_a   1.000
_cell.length_b   1.000
_cell.length_c   1.000
_cell.angle_alpha   90.00
_cell.angle_beta   90.00
_cell.angle_gamma   90.00
#
_symmetry.space_group_name_H-M   'P 1'
#
loop_
_entity.id
_entity.type
_entity.pdbx_description
1 polymer ?
#
loop_
_entity_poly.entity_id
_entity_poly.type
_entity_poly.pdbx_seq_one_letter_code
_entity_poly.pdbx_strand_id
1 'polypeptide(L)'
;KDLKGKKVGVEIGFVGHLLLLNGLEKNGMTEADVELVNVPTNETPQVLASGDVSAIVAWQPNSGQALSLVPGSKKIYSSADEPGLIYDVLAVSPSSLSANKVTWSKVVDVWYKTVAYILDPATQDDAVSIMAARVGVSPEEYKPFLAGTKILTLEEAKAFYAKGDGFKSIYGSSKIADDFNLKYGVYKEAQDIEAYTDASLTMAK
;
A
#
# COMPACT_ATOMS: atom_id res chain seq x y z
N LYS A 1 15.38 -13.24 9.78
CA LYS A 1 16.32 -14.29 9.32
C LYS A 1 15.70 -15.70 9.32
N ASP A 2 14.63 -15.92 10.05
CA ASP A 2 13.95 -17.22 10.19
C ASP A 2 13.26 -17.70 8.90
N LEU A 3 13.15 -16.82 7.90
CA LEU A 3 12.61 -17.16 6.57
C LEU A 3 13.62 -17.83 5.64
N LYS A 4 14.91 -17.90 6.02
CA LYS A 4 15.95 -18.49 5.14
C LYS A 4 15.63 -19.94 4.80
N GLY A 5 15.58 -20.23 3.48
CA GLY A 5 15.20 -21.54 2.94
C GLY A 5 13.72 -21.92 3.10
N LYS A 6 12.86 -20.96 3.47
CA LYS A 6 11.43 -21.18 3.65
C LYS A 6 10.64 -20.78 2.42
N LYS A 7 9.49 -21.42 2.23
CA LYS A 7 8.50 -21.03 1.23
C LYS A 7 7.71 -19.80 1.71
N VAL A 8 7.60 -18.82 0.84
CA VAL A 8 6.84 -17.57 1.10
C VAL A 8 5.82 -17.37 -0.03
N GLY A 9 4.55 -17.41 0.32
CA GLY A 9 3.45 -17.13 -0.61
C GLY A 9 3.32 -15.62 -0.86
N VAL A 10 3.42 -15.20 -2.10
CA VAL A 10 3.34 -13.80 -2.53
C VAL A 10 2.87 -13.69 -3.96
N GLU A 11 2.12 -12.65 -4.28
CA GLU A 11 1.79 -12.31 -5.68
C GLU A 11 3.01 -11.65 -6.34
N ILE A 12 3.73 -12.44 -7.14
CA ILE A 12 5.03 -12.05 -7.72
C ILE A 12 4.83 -10.91 -8.74
N GLY A 13 5.68 -9.88 -8.67
CA GLY A 13 5.63 -8.70 -9.55
C GLY A 13 4.68 -7.61 -9.06
N PHE A 14 3.98 -7.79 -7.93
CA PHE A 14 3.07 -6.83 -7.35
C PHE A 14 3.64 -6.17 -6.08
N VAL A 15 2.89 -5.24 -5.50
CA VAL A 15 3.30 -4.42 -4.35
C VAL A 15 3.71 -5.27 -3.14
N GLY A 16 3.07 -6.42 -2.92
CA GLY A 16 3.45 -7.36 -1.85
C GLY A 16 4.85 -7.92 -2.04
N HIS A 17 5.23 -8.21 -3.28
CA HIS A 17 6.59 -8.69 -3.60
C HIS A 17 7.64 -7.60 -3.32
N LEU A 18 7.37 -6.35 -3.70
CA LEU A 18 8.24 -5.20 -3.36
C LEU A 18 8.44 -5.07 -1.85
N LEU A 19 7.35 -5.18 -1.06
CA LEU A 19 7.41 -5.15 0.40
C LEU A 19 8.26 -6.28 0.97
N LEU A 20 8.09 -7.50 0.46
CA LEU A 20 8.88 -8.67 0.88
C LEU A 20 10.37 -8.44 0.65
N LEU A 21 10.75 -7.99 -0.55
CA LEU A 21 12.16 -7.75 -0.90
C LEU A 21 12.79 -6.68 0.00
N ASN A 22 12.07 -5.61 0.27
CA ASN A 22 12.51 -4.57 1.20
C ASN A 22 12.72 -5.15 2.61
N GLY A 23 11.79 -5.96 3.12
CA GLY A 23 11.91 -6.62 4.42
C GLY A 23 13.07 -7.61 4.49
N LEU A 24 13.34 -8.35 3.41
CA LEU A 24 14.49 -9.25 3.32
C LEU A 24 15.80 -8.47 3.36
N GLU A 25 15.94 -7.44 2.54
CA GLU A 25 17.14 -6.60 2.46
C GLU A 25 17.48 -5.95 3.81
N LYS A 26 16.50 -5.38 4.50
CA LYS A 26 16.70 -4.82 5.85
C LYS A 26 17.20 -5.83 6.88
N ASN A 27 17.01 -7.12 6.63
CA ASN A 27 17.50 -8.19 7.48
C ASN A 27 18.76 -8.87 6.94
N GLY A 28 19.42 -8.30 5.93
CA GLY A 28 20.63 -8.83 5.31
C GLY A 28 20.36 -10.11 4.52
N MET A 29 19.16 -10.24 3.96
CA MET A 29 18.72 -11.34 3.11
C MET A 29 18.39 -10.83 1.72
N THR A 30 18.34 -11.74 0.77
CA THR A 30 17.95 -11.48 -0.62
C THR A 30 16.80 -12.40 -1.01
N GLU A 31 16.22 -12.17 -2.19
CA GLU A 31 15.20 -13.05 -2.76
C GLU A 31 15.68 -14.51 -2.88
N ALA A 32 16.98 -14.72 -3.18
CA ALA A 32 17.57 -16.07 -3.29
C ALA A 32 17.64 -16.83 -1.96
N ASP A 33 17.45 -16.15 -0.83
CA ASP A 33 17.42 -16.78 0.49
C ASP A 33 16.08 -17.41 0.86
N VAL A 34 15.03 -17.22 0.03
CA VAL A 34 13.68 -17.77 0.22
C VAL A 34 13.18 -18.45 -1.04
N GLU A 35 12.22 -19.35 -0.90
CA GLU A 35 11.50 -19.95 -2.05
C GLU A 35 10.18 -19.19 -2.24
N LEU A 36 10.06 -18.40 -3.32
CA LEU A 36 8.83 -17.69 -3.63
C LEU A 36 7.81 -18.66 -4.25
N VAL A 37 6.60 -18.65 -3.70
CA VAL A 37 5.43 -19.34 -4.25
C VAL A 37 4.47 -18.27 -4.74
N ASN A 38 4.20 -18.26 -6.06
CA ASN A 38 3.28 -17.29 -6.64
C ASN A 38 1.84 -17.63 -6.24
N VAL A 39 1.24 -16.76 -5.43
CA VAL A 39 -0.12 -16.93 -4.88
C VAL A 39 -0.87 -15.62 -5.03
N PRO A 40 -2.05 -15.61 -5.67
CA PRO A 40 -2.93 -14.45 -5.65
C PRO A 40 -3.22 -14.01 -4.21
N THR A 41 -3.22 -12.71 -3.94
CA THR A 41 -3.33 -12.19 -2.57
C THR A 41 -4.57 -12.69 -1.83
N ASN A 42 -5.71 -12.84 -2.52
CA ASN A 42 -6.97 -13.35 -1.94
C ASN A 42 -6.91 -14.83 -1.55
N GLU A 43 -5.94 -15.61 -2.04
CA GLU A 43 -5.76 -17.02 -1.71
C GLU A 43 -4.71 -17.24 -0.60
N THR A 44 -3.91 -16.23 -0.29
CA THR A 44 -2.81 -16.34 0.69
C THR A 44 -3.25 -16.82 2.07
N PRO A 45 -4.44 -16.47 2.64
CA PRO A 45 -4.87 -16.99 3.93
C PRO A 45 -5.01 -18.52 3.94
N GLN A 46 -5.58 -19.08 2.87
CA GLN A 46 -5.81 -20.53 2.75
C GLN A 46 -4.50 -21.30 2.53
N VAL A 47 -3.59 -20.71 1.72
CA VAL A 47 -2.27 -21.31 1.45
C VAL A 47 -1.40 -21.32 2.73
N LEU A 48 -1.51 -20.28 3.58
CA LEU A 48 -0.86 -20.32 4.89
C LEU A 48 -1.49 -21.37 5.80
N ALA A 49 -2.82 -21.47 5.81
CA ALA A 49 -3.54 -22.43 6.65
C ALA A 49 -3.31 -23.89 6.25
N SER A 50 -3.04 -24.18 4.96
CA SER A 50 -2.68 -25.52 4.50
C SER A 50 -1.30 -25.98 5.00
N GLY A 51 -0.43 -25.03 5.38
CA GLY A 51 0.95 -25.33 5.75
C GLY A 51 1.91 -25.47 4.57
N ASP A 52 1.48 -25.22 3.35
CA ASP A 52 2.31 -25.32 2.15
C ASP A 52 3.40 -24.25 2.10
N VAL A 53 3.18 -23.14 2.80
CA VAL A 53 4.13 -22.05 2.96
C VAL A 53 4.34 -21.69 4.43
N SER A 54 5.53 -21.18 4.75
CA SER A 54 5.89 -20.78 6.12
C SER A 54 5.51 -19.32 6.43
N ALA A 55 5.29 -18.51 5.40
CA ALA A 55 4.88 -17.11 5.50
C ALA A 55 4.12 -16.72 4.25
N ILE A 56 3.35 -15.64 4.36
CA ILE A 56 2.65 -15.01 3.24
C ILE A 56 2.88 -13.50 3.26
N VAL A 57 2.66 -12.88 2.12
CA VAL A 57 2.50 -11.42 2.02
C VAL A 57 1.07 -11.12 1.61
N ALA A 58 0.41 -10.29 2.40
CA ALA A 58 -0.97 -9.92 2.16
C ALA A 58 -1.28 -8.55 2.77
N TRP A 59 -2.34 -7.93 2.31
CA TRP A 59 -2.94 -6.74 2.90
C TRP A 59 -4.37 -7.03 3.39
N GLN A 60 -4.98 -6.09 4.09
CA GLN A 60 -6.35 -6.24 4.59
C GLN A 60 -7.37 -6.34 3.45
N PRO A 61 -8.40 -7.21 3.57
CA PRO A 61 -8.72 -8.04 4.75
C PRO A 61 -7.95 -9.37 4.86
N ASN A 62 -7.22 -9.78 3.80
CA ASN A 62 -6.60 -11.10 3.72
C ASN A 62 -5.57 -11.35 4.83
N SER A 63 -4.78 -10.34 5.20
CA SER A 63 -3.81 -10.47 6.30
C SER A 63 -4.51 -10.73 7.65
N GLY A 64 -5.65 -10.10 7.91
CA GLY A 64 -6.48 -10.36 9.09
C GLY A 64 -7.07 -11.76 9.09
N GLN A 65 -7.58 -12.22 7.95
CA GLN A 65 -8.09 -13.58 7.79
C GLN A 65 -7.01 -14.63 8.06
N ALA A 66 -5.80 -14.43 7.53
CA ALA A 66 -4.68 -15.34 7.76
C ALA A 66 -4.32 -15.47 9.24
N LEU A 67 -4.25 -14.34 9.96
CA LEU A 67 -4.00 -14.33 11.41
C LEU A 67 -5.10 -15.04 12.20
N SER A 68 -6.35 -14.96 11.74
CA SER A 68 -7.48 -15.65 12.37
C SER A 68 -7.49 -17.14 12.09
N LEU A 69 -7.14 -17.56 10.85
CA LEU A 69 -7.16 -18.95 10.42
C LEU A 69 -5.99 -19.77 10.97
N VAL A 70 -4.84 -19.12 11.25
CA VAL A 70 -3.63 -19.80 11.71
C VAL A 70 -3.22 -19.30 13.10
N PRO A 71 -3.75 -19.91 14.18
CA PRO A 71 -3.39 -19.54 15.55
C PRO A 71 -1.88 -19.61 15.80
N GLY A 72 -1.33 -18.56 16.41
CA GLY A 72 0.11 -18.44 16.66
C GLY A 72 0.89 -17.77 15.51
N SER A 73 0.25 -17.53 14.36
CA SER A 73 0.85 -16.67 13.32
C SER A 73 0.95 -15.22 13.81
N LYS A 74 1.88 -14.48 13.24
CA LYS A 74 2.10 -13.07 13.61
C LYS A 74 2.60 -12.27 12.42
N LYS A 75 2.30 -10.98 12.42
CA LYS A 75 2.91 -10.01 11.52
C LYS A 75 4.38 -9.82 11.89
N ILE A 76 5.30 -9.99 10.94
CA ILE A 76 6.74 -9.88 11.15
C ILE A 76 7.37 -8.67 10.46
N TYR A 77 6.70 -8.12 9.45
CA TYR A 77 7.08 -6.93 8.71
C TYR A 77 5.86 -6.30 8.03
N SER A 78 5.86 -5.00 7.86
CA SER A 78 4.76 -4.29 7.18
C SER A 78 5.25 -2.97 6.55
N SER A 79 4.43 -2.32 5.74
CA SER A 79 4.72 -1.00 5.17
C SER A 79 4.92 0.10 6.23
N ALA A 80 4.45 -0.10 7.47
CA ALA A 80 4.74 0.80 8.58
C ALA A 80 6.21 0.77 9.03
N ASP A 81 6.94 -0.32 8.73
CA ASP A 81 8.38 -0.45 9.02
C ASP A 81 9.24 0.30 7.98
N GLU A 82 8.63 0.67 6.84
CA GLU A 82 9.23 1.52 5.79
C GLU A 82 8.22 2.52 5.25
N PRO A 83 7.90 3.58 6.00
CA PRO A 83 6.94 4.60 5.56
C PRO A 83 7.35 5.24 4.23
N GLY A 84 6.42 5.25 3.27
CA GLY A 84 6.63 5.79 1.94
C GLY A 84 7.10 4.77 0.90
N LEU A 85 7.30 3.49 1.27
CA LEU A 85 7.53 2.42 0.30
C LEU A 85 6.28 2.18 -0.57
N ILE A 86 5.09 2.27 0.02
CA ILE A 86 3.81 2.04 -0.64
C ILE A 86 2.95 3.29 -0.48
N TYR A 87 2.49 3.85 -1.61
CA TYR A 87 1.51 4.92 -1.68
C TYR A 87 0.28 4.47 -2.44
N ASP A 88 -0.90 4.74 -1.88
CA ASP A 88 -2.14 4.74 -2.62
C ASP A 88 -2.39 6.14 -3.20
N VAL A 89 -2.79 6.20 -4.47
CA VAL A 89 -2.89 7.45 -5.21
C VAL A 89 -4.21 7.57 -5.96
N LEU A 90 -4.68 8.78 -6.18
CA LEU A 90 -5.77 9.06 -7.12
C LEU A 90 -5.18 9.12 -8.52
N ALA A 91 -5.51 8.15 -9.37
CA ALA A 91 -5.13 8.14 -10.77
C ALA A 91 -6.26 8.66 -11.66
N VAL A 92 -5.92 9.50 -12.62
CA VAL A 92 -6.87 10.07 -13.59
C VAL A 92 -6.24 10.12 -14.99
N SER A 93 -7.00 9.82 -16.04
CA SER A 93 -6.47 9.93 -17.39
C SER A 93 -6.14 11.40 -17.74
N PRO A 94 -5.03 11.66 -18.47
CA PRO A 94 -4.64 13.01 -18.85
C PRO A 94 -5.75 13.77 -19.62
N SER A 95 -6.48 13.09 -20.48
CA SER A 95 -7.62 13.67 -21.22
C SER A 95 -8.77 14.09 -20.29
N SER A 96 -9.10 13.27 -19.30
CA SER A 96 -10.13 13.61 -18.31
C SER A 96 -9.68 14.78 -17.42
N LEU A 97 -8.42 14.79 -16.98
CA LEU A 97 -7.87 15.89 -16.18
C LEU A 97 -7.92 17.21 -16.97
N SER A 98 -7.47 17.19 -18.21
CA SER A 98 -7.48 18.38 -19.08
C SER A 98 -8.89 18.91 -19.33
N ALA A 99 -9.84 18.04 -19.68
CA ALA A 99 -11.21 18.43 -19.98
C ALA A 99 -12.04 18.86 -18.76
N ASN A 100 -11.69 18.38 -17.55
CA ASN A 100 -12.52 18.52 -16.34
C ASN A 100 -11.74 19.02 -15.13
N LYS A 101 -10.72 19.85 -15.32
CA LYS A 101 -9.81 20.29 -14.25
C LYS A 101 -10.53 20.87 -13.02
N VAL A 102 -11.61 21.65 -13.25
CA VAL A 102 -12.43 22.23 -12.17
C VAL A 102 -13.13 21.13 -11.36
N THR A 103 -13.62 20.10 -12.02
CA THR A 103 -14.28 18.96 -11.35
C THR A 103 -13.28 18.18 -10.53
N TRP A 104 -12.11 17.87 -11.08
CA TRP A 104 -11.05 17.18 -10.35
C TRP A 104 -10.52 17.97 -9.16
N SER A 105 -10.44 19.30 -9.29
CA SER A 105 -10.13 20.17 -8.15
C SER A 105 -11.15 20.00 -7.02
N LYS A 106 -12.45 19.91 -7.34
CA LYS A 106 -13.50 19.66 -6.33
C LYS A 106 -13.39 18.24 -5.74
N VAL A 107 -13.00 17.24 -6.53
CA VAL A 107 -12.75 15.88 -6.00
C VAL A 107 -11.64 15.90 -4.96
N VAL A 108 -10.54 16.61 -5.22
CA VAL A 108 -9.44 16.78 -4.26
C VAL A 108 -9.90 17.55 -3.00
N ASP A 109 -10.77 18.58 -3.15
CA ASP A 109 -11.36 19.26 -1.99
C ASP A 109 -12.20 18.33 -1.12
N VAL A 110 -13.04 17.51 -1.76
CA VAL A 110 -13.88 16.52 -1.05
C VAL A 110 -13.00 15.49 -0.36
N TRP A 111 -11.95 15.01 -1.02
CA TRP A 111 -11.00 14.09 -0.43
C TRP A 111 -10.42 14.62 0.89
N TYR A 112 -9.86 15.82 0.90
CA TYR A 112 -9.26 16.36 2.13
C TYR A 112 -10.29 16.73 3.21
N LYS A 113 -11.52 17.08 2.84
CA LYS A 113 -12.62 17.19 3.81
C LYS A 113 -12.97 15.83 4.43
N THR A 114 -12.97 14.77 3.62
CA THR A 114 -13.17 13.40 4.11
C THR A 114 -12.03 12.95 5.01
N VAL A 115 -10.79 13.25 4.65
CA VAL A 115 -9.63 12.99 5.51
C VAL A 115 -9.77 13.69 6.86
N ALA A 116 -10.12 14.98 6.85
CA ALA A 116 -10.36 15.71 8.10
C ALA A 116 -11.45 15.06 8.95
N TYR A 117 -12.55 14.62 8.33
CA TYR A 117 -13.65 13.93 9.02
C TYR A 117 -13.22 12.57 9.63
N ILE A 118 -12.39 11.81 8.92
CA ILE A 118 -11.85 10.51 9.40
C ILE A 118 -10.91 10.72 10.58
N LEU A 119 -10.12 11.79 10.57
CA LEU A 119 -9.09 12.05 11.58
C LEU A 119 -9.58 12.84 12.80
N ASP A 120 -10.74 13.50 12.70
CA ASP A 120 -11.32 14.24 13.81
C ASP A 120 -11.92 13.28 14.86
N PRO A 121 -11.46 13.31 16.12
CA PRO A 121 -12.01 12.48 17.19
C PRO A 121 -13.53 12.59 17.37
N ALA A 122 -14.13 13.73 17.02
CA ALA A 122 -15.57 13.95 17.16
C ALA A 122 -16.40 13.19 16.10
N THR A 123 -15.82 12.86 14.96
CA THR A 123 -16.49 12.22 13.81
C THR A 123 -15.91 10.86 13.44
N GLN A 124 -14.80 10.46 14.05
CA GLN A 124 -14.06 9.24 13.69
C GLN A 124 -14.92 7.97 13.84
N ASP A 125 -15.71 7.83 14.91
CA ASP A 125 -16.54 6.65 15.10
C ASP A 125 -17.63 6.52 14.03
N ASP A 126 -18.21 7.63 13.58
CA ASP A 126 -19.16 7.63 12.46
C ASP A 126 -18.45 7.30 11.14
N ALA A 127 -17.29 7.89 10.88
CA ALA A 127 -16.47 7.56 9.70
C ALA A 127 -16.12 6.07 9.67
N VAL A 128 -15.69 5.50 10.78
CA VAL A 128 -15.40 4.06 10.91
C VAL A 128 -16.65 3.22 10.62
N SER A 129 -17.80 3.61 11.13
CA SER A 129 -19.07 2.89 10.89
C SER A 129 -19.45 2.89 9.41
N ILE A 130 -19.31 4.03 8.73
CA ILE A 130 -19.56 4.15 7.28
C ILE A 130 -18.61 3.26 6.48
N MET A 131 -17.31 3.31 6.79
CA MET A 131 -16.29 2.54 6.08
C MET A 131 -16.43 1.03 6.32
N ALA A 132 -16.73 0.62 7.55
CA ALA A 132 -16.99 -0.78 7.93
C ALA A 132 -18.19 -1.34 7.18
N ALA A 133 -19.30 -0.60 7.16
CA ALA A 133 -20.50 -0.98 6.42
C ALA A 133 -20.23 -1.15 4.92
N ARG A 134 -19.35 -0.31 4.33
CA ARG A 134 -18.98 -0.39 2.90
C ARG A 134 -18.25 -1.68 2.55
N VAL A 135 -17.45 -2.22 3.46
CA VAL A 135 -16.67 -3.47 3.27
C VAL A 135 -17.34 -4.69 3.92
N GLY A 136 -18.49 -4.53 4.59
CA GLY A 136 -19.29 -5.63 5.11
C GLY A 136 -18.74 -6.25 6.39
N VAL A 137 -18.07 -5.46 7.24
CA VAL A 137 -17.56 -5.88 8.55
C VAL A 137 -18.11 -4.99 9.66
N SER A 138 -17.92 -5.40 10.93
CA SER A 138 -18.26 -4.54 12.07
C SER A 138 -17.27 -3.37 12.23
N PRO A 139 -17.63 -2.27 12.89
CA PRO A 139 -16.70 -1.18 13.21
C PRO A 139 -15.48 -1.66 14.01
N GLU A 140 -15.64 -2.62 14.91
CA GLU A 140 -14.58 -3.22 15.71
C GLU A 140 -13.57 -3.97 14.85
N GLU A 141 -14.04 -4.71 13.85
CA GLU A 141 -13.20 -5.41 12.89
C GLU A 141 -12.49 -4.44 11.93
N TYR A 142 -13.12 -3.28 11.64
CA TYR A 142 -12.56 -2.29 10.72
C TYR A 142 -11.45 -1.43 11.36
N LYS A 143 -11.52 -1.12 12.64
CA LYS A 143 -10.54 -0.27 13.35
C LYS A 143 -9.08 -0.71 13.13
N PRO A 144 -8.72 -2.00 13.20
CA PRO A 144 -7.36 -2.46 12.85
C PRO A 144 -6.96 -2.21 11.39
N PHE A 145 -7.92 -2.21 10.45
CA PHE A 145 -7.62 -1.92 9.04
C PHE A 145 -7.23 -0.45 8.87
N LEU A 146 -8.03 0.44 9.46
CA LEU A 146 -7.73 1.87 9.46
C LEU A 146 -6.40 2.19 10.15
N ALA A 147 -6.12 1.55 11.29
CA ALA A 147 -4.86 1.72 12.01
C ALA A 147 -3.62 1.25 11.22
N GLY A 148 -3.81 0.35 10.24
CA GLY A 148 -2.76 -0.12 9.32
C GLY A 148 -2.49 0.82 8.13
N THR A 149 -3.29 1.88 7.97
CA THR A 149 -3.21 2.80 6.83
C THR A 149 -2.92 4.22 7.31
N LYS A 150 -1.81 4.80 6.90
CA LYS A 150 -1.51 6.21 7.14
C LYS A 150 -2.28 7.06 6.13
N ILE A 151 -3.37 7.67 6.57
CA ILE A 151 -4.11 8.67 5.76
C ILE A 151 -3.42 10.02 5.92
N LEU A 152 -2.96 10.61 4.82
CA LEU A 152 -2.22 11.87 4.83
C LEU A 152 -3.17 13.06 4.90
N THR A 153 -2.93 13.98 5.82
CA THR A 153 -3.52 15.31 5.79
C THR A 153 -3.06 16.10 4.56
N LEU A 154 -3.70 17.21 4.24
CA LEU A 154 -3.29 18.07 3.13
C LEU A 154 -1.83 18.53 3.27
N GLU A 155 -1.43 18.96 4.47
CA GLU A 155 -0.07 19.45 4.73
C GLU A 155 0.97 18.33 4.61
N GLU A 156 0.67 17.13 5.13
CA GLU A 156 1.53 15.96 4.95
C GLU A 156 1.64 15.58 3.46
N ALA A 157 0.54 15.57 2.72
CA ALA A 157 0.53 15.25 1.30
C ALA A 157 1.36 16.26 0.49
N LYS A 158 1.24 17.56 0.76
CA LYS A 158 2.08 18.60 0.14
C LYS A 158 3.56 18.33 0.38
N ALA A 159 3.94 17.93 1.60
CA ALA A 159 5.33 17.63 1.93
C ALA A 159 5.87 16.45 1.10
N PHE A 160 5.06 15.43 0.83
CA PHE A 160 5.47 14.26 0.02
C PHE A 160 5.59 14.56 -1.48
N TYR A 161 4.99 15.66 -1.98
CA TYR A 161 5.18 16.13 -3.36
C TYR A 161 6.47 16.94 -3.54
N ALA A 162 7.25 17.19 -2.50
CA ALA A 162 8.59 17.74 -2.66
C ALA A 162 9.47 16.75 -3.43
N LYS A 163 10.15 17.22 -4.48
CA LYS A 163 11.07 16.39 -5.25
C LYS A 163 12.24 15.93 -4.38
N GLY A 164 12.56 14.65 -4.46
CA GLY A 164 13.63 14.04 -3.69
C GLY A 164 13.73 12.54 -3.93
N ASP A 165 14.81 11.96 -3.48
CA ASP A 165 15.07 10.53 -3.55
C ASP A 165 14.48 9.80 -2.32
N GLY A 166 14.29 8.47 -2.48
CA GLY A 166 13.84 7.59 -1.40
C GLY A 166 12.39 7.79 -1.00
N PHE A 167 12.04 7.24 0.16
CA PHE A 167 10.64 7.08 0.57
C PHE A 167 9.97 8.33 1.16
N LYS A 168 10.70 9.42 1.34
CA LYS A 168 10.14 10.69 1.84
C LYS A 168 9.52 11.54 0.74
N SER A 169 9.62 11.12 -0.51
CA SER A 169 9.07 11.77 -1.68
C SER A 169 8.30 10.78 -2.53
N ILE A 170 7.15 11.20 -3.06
CA ILE A 170 6.40 10.40 -4.03
C ILE A 170 7.24 10.11 -5.29
N TYR A 171 8.11 11.04 -5.70
CA TYR A 171 9.01 10.87 -6.85
C TYR A 171 10.05 9.79 -6.58
N GLY A 172 10.70 9.82 -5.42
CA GLY A 172 11.68 8.79 -5.04
C GLY A 172 11.05 7.42 -4.84
N SER A 173 9.89 7.35 -4.17
CA SER A 173 9.13 6.10 -4.02
C SER A 173 8.68 5.54 -5.38
N SER A 174 8.16 6.40 -6.27
CA SER A 174 7.78 5.99 -7.63
C SER A 174 8.96 5.47 -8.44
N LYS A 175 10.16 6.07 -8.28
CA LYS A 175 11.38 5.59 -8.94
C LYS A 175 11.76 4.18 -8.47
N ILE A 176 11.67 3.91 -7.18
CA ILE A 176 11.94 2.59 -6.61
C ILE A 176 10.93 1.56 -7.13
N ALA A 177 9.64 1.93 -7.21
CA ALA A 177 8.61 1.08 -7.78
C ALA A 177 8.82 0.84 -9.29
N ASP A 178 9.27 1.85 -10.05
CA ASP A 178 9.58 1.73 -11.46
C ASP A 178 10.75 0.78 -11.70
N ASP A 179 11.85 0.92 -10.94
CA ASP A 179 13.01 0.03 -11.01
C ASP A 179 12.62 -1.44 -10.67
N PHE A 180 11.74 -1.63 -9.69
CA PHE A 180 11.16 -2.94 -9.39
C PHE A 180 10.35 -3.49 -10.57
N ASN A 181 9.46 -2.70 -11.14
CA ASN A 181 8.61 -3.10 -12.26
C ASN A 181 9.43 -3.46 -13.51
N LEU A 182 10.51 -2.74 -13.80
CA LEU A 182 11.45 -3.07 -14.84
C LEU A 182 12.15 -4.40 -14.57
N LYS A 183 12.69 -4.58 -13.37
CA LYS A 183 13.41 -5.80 -12.98
C LYS A 183 12.54 -7.05 -13.12
N TYR A 184 11.25 -6.95 -12.80
CA TYR A 184 10.32 -8.08 -12.85
C TYR A 184 9.48 -8.15 -14.14
N GLY A 185 9.81 -7.31 -15.14
CA GLY A 185 9.20 -7.36 -16.47
C GLY A 185 7.74 -6.90 -16.52
N VAL A 186 7.26 -6.15 -15.52
CA VAL A 186 5.95 -5.50 -15.54
C VAL A 186 5.94 -4.41 -16.61
N TYR A 187 7.04 -3.67 -16.71
CA TYR A 187 7.31 -2.71 -17.78
C TYR A 187 8.50 -3.16 -18.62
N LYS A 188 8.55 -2.68 -19.87
CA LYS A 188 9.68 -2.89 -20.78
C LYS A 188 10.67 -1.72 -20.79
N GLU A 189 10.20 -0.53 -20.41
CA GLU A 189 10.94 0.72 -20.41
C GLU A 189 10.63 1.52 -19.16
N ALA A 190 11.62 2.28 -18.67
CA ALA A 190 11.46 3.17 -17.53
C ALA A 190 10.38 4.23 -17.81
N GLN A 191 9.59 4.53 -16.81
CA GLN A 191 8.53 5.52 -16.92
C GLN A 191 9.05 6.92 -16.56
N ASP A 192 8.56 7.94 -17.24
CA ASP A 192 8.80 9.33 -16.87
C ASP A 192 7.89 9.71 -15.69
N ILE A 193 8.43 9.57 -14.48
CA ILE A 193 7.69 9.80 -13.23
C ILE A 193 7.19 11.23 -13.14
N GLU A 194 7.96 12.22 -13.63
CA GLU A 194 7.55 13.61 -13.62
C GLU A 194 6.38 13.89 -14.57
N ALA A 195 6.32 13.18 -15.69
CA ALA A 195 5.25 13.35 -16.67
C ALA A 195 3.90 12.86 -16.19
N TYR A 196 3.85 11.83 -15.31
CA TYR A 196 2.59 11.32 -14.79
C TYR A 196 2.26 11.74 -13.36
N THR A 197 3.18 12.40 -12.64
CA THR A 197 2.95 12.89 -11.27
C THR A 197 2.51 14.36 -11.31
N ASP A 198 1.22 14.61 -11.06
CA ASP A 198 0.67 15.97 -11.05
C ASP A 198 0.29 16.39 -9.62
N ALA A 199 1.13 17.24 -9.02
CA ALA A 199 0.89 17.82 -7.71
C ALA A 199 -0.05 19.05 -7.75
N SER A 200 -0.36 19.59 -8.93
CA SER A 200 -0.95 20.92 -9.09
C SER A 200 -2.27 21.11 -8.35
N LEU A 201 -3.13 20.07 -8.33
CA LEU A 201 -4.43 20.14 -7.65
C LEU A 201 -4.30 20.12 -6.13
N THR A 202 -3.34 19.38 -5.57
CA THR A 202 -3.06 19.33 -4.13
C THR A 202 -2.36 20.61 -3.68
N MET A 203 -1.36 21.08 -4.44
CA MET A 203 -0.60 22.29 -4.10
C MET A 203 -1.43 23.57 -4.21
N ALA A 204 -2.54 23.56 -4.95
CA ALA A 204 -3.45 24.71 -5.07
C ALA A 204 -4.46 24.82 -3.91
N LYS A 205 -4.45 23.93 -2.92
CA LYS A 205 -5.29 23.96 -1.71
C LYS A 205 -4.52 24.58 -0.56
#